data_7b00e3d37e4d44b9b39928ae87396eed
#
_entry.id   7b00e3d37e4d44b9b39928ae87396eed
#
_cell.length_a   1.000
_cell.length_b   1.000
_cell.length_c   1.000
_cell.angle_alpha   90.00
_cell.angle_beta   90.00
_cell.angle_gamma   90.00
#
_symmetry.space_group_name_H-M   'P 1'
#
loop_
_entity.id
_entity.type
_entity.pdbx_description
1 polymer ?
#
loop_
_entity_poly.entity_id
_entity_poly.type
_entity_poly.pdbx_seq_one_letter_code
_entity_poly.pdbx_strand_id
1 'polypeptide(L)'
;MIAMNATEVRKEWSAVIDDVVRVRPALIKRTRDRMLLSDVGTILSLLSMYRFTAARYSEDDGSVTLSLNEIDLIENAPTEAEAKHLLAESIMEYANEYYEQFALWSSAPNRKDHVPFVLKALLTDDVHILEEGIVCRNGKN
;
A
#
# COMPACT_ATOMS: atom_id res chain seq x y z
N MET A 1 25.75 1.73 -6.86
CA MET A 1 25.00 0.49 -7.21
C MET A 1 25.26 0.14 -8.66
N ILE A 2 25.73 -1.06 -8.92
CA ILE A 2 25.97 -1.54 -10.28
C ILE A 2 24.73 -2.29 -10.76
N ALA A 3 24.23 -1.91 -11.94
CA ALA A 3 23.07 -2.57 -12.53
C ALA A 3 23.48 -3.94 -13.11
N MET A 4 22.70 -4.97 -12.79
CA MET A 4 22.85 -6.29 -13.39
C MET A 4 22.07 -6.34 -14.70
N ASN A 5 22.66 -7.00 -15.72
CA ASN A 5 21.95 -7.23 -16.97
C ASN A 5 20.85 -8.29 -16.78
N ALA A 6 19.69 -8.08 -17.35
CA ALA A 6 18.54 -9.00 -17.23
C ALA A 6 18.88 -10.42 -17.71
N THR A 7 19.73 -10.58 -18.72
CA THR A 7 20.16 -11.88 -19.20
C THR A 7 20.97 -12.64 -18.16
N GLU A 8 21.87 -11.95 -17.46
CA GLU A 8 22.68 -12.54 -16.37
C GLU A 8 21.78 -12.89 -15.17
N VAL A 9 20.84 -12.01 -14.80
CA VAL A 9 19.88 -12.27 -13.74
C VAL A 9 19.09 -13.56 -14.01
N ARG A 10 18.68 -13.75 -15.25
CA ARG A 10 17.93 -14.95 -15.65
C ARG A 10 18.76 -16.23 -15.52
N LYS A 11 20.04 -16.16 -15.84
CA LYS A 11 20.98 -17.29 -15.71
C LYS A 11 21.27 -17.65 -14.25
N GLU A 12 21.39 -16.62 -13.41
CA GLU A 12 21.79 -16.74 -12.00
C GLU A 12 20.61 -16.49 -11.04
N TRP A 13 19.39 -16.85 -11.46
CA TRP A 13 18.17 -16.45 -10.77
C TRP A 13 18.17 -16.81 -9.29
N SER A 14 18.49 -18.07 -8.94
CA SER A 14 18.51 -18.52 -7.55
C SER A 14 19.51 -17.73 -6.70
N ALA A 15 20.70 -17.46 -7.23
CA ALA A 15 21.72 -16.70 -6.52
C ALA A 15 21.30 -15.24 -6.34
N VAL A 16 20.63 -14.65 -7.35
CA VAL A 16 20.11 -13.28 -7.29
C VAL A 16 19.02 -13.16 -6.20
N ILE A 17 18.10 -14.11 -6.17
CA ILE A 17 17.05 -14.14 -5.12
C ILE A 17 17.68 -14.22 -3.73
N ASP A 18 18.62 -15.14 -3.52
CA ASP A 18 19.29 -15.31 -2.23
C ASP A 18 19.98 -14.02 -1.78
N ASP A 19 20.66 -13.35 -2.72
CA ASP A 19 21.35 -12.09 -2.44
C ASP A 19 20.37 -10.96 -2.12
N VAL A 20 19.28 -10.85 -2.88
CA VAL A 20 18.26 -9.82 -2.67
C VAL A 20 17.57 -9.98 -1.32
N VAL A 21 17.25 -11.21 -0.93
CA VAL A 21 16.56 -11.49 0.33
C VAL A 21 17.47 -11.30 1.54
N ARG A 22 18.75 -11.66 1.43
CA ARG A 22 19.67 -11.71 2.58
C ARG A 22 20.65 -10.55 2.66
N VAL A 23 20.98 -9.92 1.54
CA VAL A 23 22.03 -8.92 1.50
C VAL A 23 21.53 -7.53 1.11
N ARG A 24 21.00 -7.37 -0.11
CA ARG A 24 20.62 -6.05 -0.60
C ARG A 24 19.75 -6.11 -1.87
N PRO A 25 18.97 -5.04 -2.11
CA PRO A 25 18.24 -4.92 -3.38
C PRO A 25 19.17 -4.93 -4.60
N ALA A 26 18.64 -5.43 -5.71
CA ALA A 26 19.35 -5.48 -6.98
C ALA A 26 18.72 -4.55 -8.02
N LEU A 27 19.52 -3.72 -8.64
CA LEU A 27 19.10 -2.93 -9.78
C LEU A 27 19.32 -3.78 -11.04
N ILE A 28 18.24 -3.99 -11.81
CA ILE A 28 18.24 -4.81 -13.02
C ILE A 28 18.01 -3.91 -14.22
N LYS A 29 18.80 -4.08 -15.26
CA LYS A 29 18.70 -3.30 -16.49
C LYS A 29 18.46 -4.20 -17.69
N ARG A 30 17.50 -3.81 -18.51
CA ARG A 30 17.23 -4.42 -19.81
C ARG A 30 17.06 -3.30 -20.84
N THR A 31 18.03 -3.15 -21.72
CA THR A 31 18.07 -2.06 -22.71
C THR A 31 17.90 -0.69 -22.03
N ARG A 32 16.73 -0.08 -22.11
CA ARG A 32 16.42 1.22 -21.48
C ARG A 32 15.69 1.07 -20.17
N ASP A 33 15.12 -0.10 -19.92
CA ASP A 33 14.31 -0.34 -18.74
C ASP A 33 15.20 -0.56 -17.51
N ARG A 34 14.81 0.02 -16.41
CA ARG A 34 15.47 -0.15 -15.12
C ARG A 34 14.45 -0.65 -14.11
N MET A 35 14.79 -1.69 -13.39
CA MET A 35 13.93 -2.33 -12.41
C MET A 35 14.68 -2.52 -11.11
N LEU A 36 13.97 -2.44 -10.01
CA LEU A 36 14.51 -2.77 -8.71
C LEU A 36 13.85 -4.07 -8.22
N LEU A 37 14.68 -5.05 -7.89
CA LEU A 37 14.25 -6.26 -7.19
C LEU A 37 14.65 -6.10 -5.73
N SER A 38 13.68 -6.21 -4.83
CA SER A 38 13.90 -6.02 -3.39
C SER A 38 13.06 -7.03 -2.60
N ASP A 39 13.48 -7.32 -1.38
CA ASP A 39 12.60 -7.97 -0.43
C ASP A 39 11.46 -7.02 -0.04
N VAL A 40 10.35 -7.57 0.42
CA VAL A 40 9.16 -6.79 0.80
C VAL A 40 9.42 -5.89 2.00
N GLY A 41 10.17 -6.38 3.00
CA GLY A 41 10.47 -5.62 4.21
C GLY A 41 11.18 -4.30 3.95
N THR A 42 12.13 -4.29 3.01
CA THR A 42 12.84 -3.06 2.63
C THR A 42 11.88 -2.03 2.04
N ILE A 43 10.98 -2.44 1.15
CA ILE A 43 10.01 -1.53 0.55
C ILE A 43 9.01 -1.03 1.59
N LEU A 44 8.50 -1.90 2.47
CA LEU A 44 7.61 -1.49 3.56
C LEU A 44 8.28 -0.46 4.48
N SER A 45 9.58 -0.62 4.75
CA SER A 45 10.35 0.37 5.52
C SER A 45 10.36 1.73 4.84
N LEU A 46 10.55 1.78 3.53
CA LEU A 46 10.50 3.03 2.75
C LEU A 46 9.10 3.65 2.75
N LEU A 47 8.06 2.83 2.84
CA LEU A 47 6.67 3.28 2.83
C LEU A 47 6.13 3.60 4.23
N SER A 48 6.94 3.50 5.28
CA SER A 48 6.50 3.65 6.67
C SER A 48 5.89 5.03 6.97
N MET A 49 6.31 6.07 6.28
CA MET A 49 5.78 7.42 6.44
C MET A 49 4.38 7.60 5.84
N TYR A 50 3.95 6.72 4.96
CA TYR A 50 2.63 6.76 4.33
C TYR A 50 1.64 6.03 5.23
N ARG A 51 0.98 6.79 6.10
CA ARG A 51 0.05 6.27 7.11
C ARG A 51 -1.39 6.49 6.67
N PHE A 52 -2.24 5.54 7.02
CA PHE A 52 -3.68 5.71 6.84
C PHE A 52 -4.24 6.44 8.04
N THR A 53 -4.91 7.56 7.79
CA THR A 53 -5.58 8.35 8.81
C THR A 53 -7.04 8.55 8.45
N ALA A 54 -7.93 8.52 9.43
CA ALA A 54 -9.35 8.67 9.21
C ALA A 54 -9.94 9.74 10.14
N ALA A 55 -10.87 10.52 9.59
CA ALA A 55 -11.70 11.42 10.36
C ALA A 55 -12.90 10.63 10.91
N ARG A 56 -13.14 10.76 12.22
CA ARG A 56 -14.21 10.07 12.94
C ARG A 56 -15.37 11.01 13.21
N TYR A 57 -16.57 10.56 12.88
CA TYR A 57 -17.81 11.28 13.14
C TYR A 57 -18.76 10.41 13.92
N SER A 58 -19.31 10.95 15.01
CA SER A 58 -20.41 10.31 15.74
C SER A 58 -21.72 10.74 15.10
N GLU A 59 -22.52 9.78 14.67
CA GLU A 59 -23.79 10.05 14.02
C GLU A 59 -24.93 10.12 15.05
N ASP A 60 -26.07 10.72 14.65
CA ASP A 60 -27.22 10.93 15.54
C ASP A 60 -27.81 9.62 16.05
N ASP A 61 -27.71 8.54 15.28
CA ASP A 61 -28.19 7.20 15.64
C ASP A 61 -27.24 6.42 16.54
N GLY A 62 -26.13 7.04 16.95
CA GLY A 62 -25.10 6.40 17.78
C GLY A 62 -24.05 5.62 17.00
N SER A 63 -24.18 5.51 15.68
CA SER A 63 -23.19 4.88 14.83
C SER A 63 -21.94 5.75 14.64
N VAL A 64 -20.89 5.15 14.10
CA VAL A 64 -19.60 5.83 13.85
C VAL A 64 -19.30 5.77 12.36
N THR A 65 -19.00 6.93 11.79
CA THR A 65 -18.51 7.05 10.41
C THR A 65 -17.02 7.36 10.42
N LEU A 66 -16.26 6.62 9.63
CA LEU A 66 -14.84 6.87 9.39
C LEU A 66 -14.65 7.26 7.93
N SER A 67 -14.04 8.42 7.71
CA SER A 67 -13.67 8.92 6.39
C SER A 67 -12.16 8.92 6.25
N LEU A 68 -11.64 8.13 5.33
CA LEU A 68 -10.20 8.05 5.09
C LEU A 68 -9.72 9.35 4.45
N ASN A 69 -8.60 9.88 4.93
CA ASN A 69 -8.09 11.17 4.43
C ASN A 69 -7.27 11.02 3.14
N GLU A 70 -6.59 9.90 2.95
CA GLU A 70 -5.63 9.71 1.85
C GLU A 70 -6.27 9.17 0.58
N ILE A 71 -7.36 8.45 0.72
CA ILE A 71 -8.13 7.87 -0.39
C ILE A 71 -9.60 8.11 -0.09
N ASP A 72 -10.39 8.36 -1.10
CA ASP A 72 -11.83 8.65 -0.94
C ASP A 72 -12.63 7.39 -0.60
N LEU A 73 -12.51 6.94 0.66
CA LEU A 73 -13.19 5.77 1.21
C LEU A 73 -13.87 6.16 2.52
N ILE A 74 -15.14 5.79 2.67
CA ILE A 74 -15.94 6.07 3.85
C ILE A 74 -16.66 4.80 4.29
N GLU A 75 -16.66 4.52 5.60
CA GLU A 75 -17.40 3.41 6.17
C GLU A 75 -18.16 3.85 7.42
N ASN A 76 -19.32 3.26 7.63
CA ASN A 76 -20.15 3.48 8.81
C ASN A 76 -20.48 2.14 9.46
N ALA A 77 -20.44 2.09 10.78
CA ALA A 77 -20.75 0.89 11.54
C ALA A 77 -21.28 1.28 12.93
N PRO A 78 -21.91 0.34 13.67
CA PRO A 78 -22.40 0.63 15.02
C PRO A 78 -21.31 1.09 15.99
N THR A 79 -20.07 0.62 15.82
CA THR A 79 -18.93 0.99 16.68
C THR A 79 -17.73 1.44 15.85
N GLU A 80 -16.82 2.17 16.48
CA GLU A 80 -15.56 2.59 15.83
C GLU A 80 -14.73 1.39 15.40
N ALA A 81 -14.65 0.35 16.23
CA ALA A 81 -13.87 -0.85 15.93
C ALA A 81 -14.41 -1.56 14.66
N GLU A 82 -15.71 -1.68 14.53
CA GLU A 82 -16.34 -2.29 13.36
C GLU A 82 -16.15 -1.41 12.10
N ALA A 83 -16.32 -0.10 12.24
CA ALA A 83 -16.08 0.85 11.13
C ALA A 83 -14.64 0.80 10.65
N LYS A 84 -13.71 0.70 11.58
CA LYS A 84 -12.26 0.59 11.29
C LYS A 84 -11.93 -0.70 10.54
N HIS A 85 -12.54 -1.81 10.94
CA HIS A 85 -12.41 -3.10 10.24
C HIS A 85 -12.93 -3.01 8.81
N LEU A 86 -14.14 -2.47 8.62
CA LEU A 86 -14.71 -2.27 7.29
C LEU A 86 -13.84 -1.36 6.43
N LEU A 87 -13.28 -0.31 7.02
CA LEU A 87 -12.40 0.61 6.30
C LEU A 87 -11.12 -0.10 5.85
N ALA A 88 -10.53 -0.94 6.68
CA ALA A 88 -9.36 -1.73 6.32
C ALA A 88 -9.66 -2.70 5.17
N GLU A 89 -10.83 -3.35 5.18
CA GLU A 89 -11.28 -4.19 4.07
C GLU A 89 -11.44 -3.38 2.78
N SER A 90 -12.06 -2.19 2.87
CA SER A 90 -12.21 -1.29 1.73
C SER A 90 -10.89 -0.81 1.16
N ILE A 91 -9.91 -0.54 2.01
CA ILE A 91 -8.55 -0.19 1.59
C ILE A 91 -7.93 -1.34 0.78
N MET A 92 -8.04 -2.56 1.27
CA MET A 92 -7.48 -3.72 0.58
C MET A 92 -8.17 -3.97 -0.75
N GLU A 93 -9.50 -3.87 -0.79
CA GLU A 93 -10.28 -4.01 -2.02
C GLU A 93 -9.88 -2.95 -3.05
N TYR A 94 -9.81 -1.70 -2.63
CA TYR A 94 -9.35 -0.60 -3.49
C TYR A 94 -7.94 -0.85 -4.02
N ALA A 95 -7.03 -1.30 -3.15
CA ALA A 95 -5.64 -1.57 -3.54
C ALA A 95 -5.55 -2.68 -4.60
N ASN A 96 -6.34 -3.73 -4.47
CA ASN A 96 -6.40 -4.80 -5.46
C ASN A 96 -6.97 -4.33 -6.80
N GLU A 97 -8.03 -3.53 -6.77
CA GLU A 97 -8.60 -2.93 -7.99
C GLU A 97 -7.59 -1.99 -8.68
N TYR A 98 -6.90 -1.18 -7.88
CA TYR A 98 -5.87 -0.27 -8.38
C TYR A 98 -4.74 -1.07 -9.06
N TYR A 99 -4.31 -2.16 -8.46
CA TYR A 99 -3.26 -3.01 -9.02
C TYR A 99 -3.66 -3.59 -10.37
N GLU A 100 -4.90 -4.02 -10.53
CA GLU A 100 -5.41 -4.54 -11.81
C GLU A 100 -5.44 -3.46 -12.92
N GLN A 101 -5.63 -2.19 -12.53
CA GLN A 101 -5.68 -1.05 -13.45
C GLN A 101 -4.47 -0.12 -13.28
N PHE A 102 -3.35 -0.65 -12.82
CA PHE A 102 -2.21 0.15 -12.35
C PHE A 102 -1.72 1.17 -13.36
N ALA A 103 -1.50 0.77 -14.62
CA ALA A 103 -1.01 1.67 -15.66
C ALA A 103 -1.95 2.86 -15.88
N LEU A 104 -3.26 2.62 -15.84
CA LEU A 104 -4.27 3.66 -16.04
C LEU A 104 -4.38 4.57 -14.81
N TRP A 105 -4.52 4.00 -13.63
CA TRP A 105 -4.80 4.76 -12.40
C TRP A 105 -3.57 5.50 -11.87
N SER A 106 -2.37 4.94 -12.01
CA SER A 106 -1.13 5.62 -11.60
C SER A 106 -0.79 6.83 -12.48
N SER A 107 -1.41 6.93 -13.65
CA SER A 107 -1.27 8.08 -14.56
C SER A 107 -2.43 9.08 -14.43
N ALA A 108 -3.51 8.71 -13.74
CA ALA A 108 -4.68 9.58 -13.59
C ALA A 108 -4.42 10.67 -12.54
N PRO A 109 -4.71 11.95 -12.83
CA PRO A 109 -4.41 13.07 -11.93
C PRO A 109 -4.99 12.93 -10.53
N ASN A 110 -6.17 12.31 -10.40
CA ASN A 110 -6.88 12.13 -9.14
C ASN A 110 -6.50 10.85 -8.38
N ARG A 111 -5.65 9.99 -8.96
CA ARG A 111 -5.29 8.69 -8.38
C ARG A 111 -3.79 8.42 -8.31
N LYS A 112 -2.97 9.16 -9.05
CA LYS A 112 -1.51 8.94 -9.10
C LYS A 112 -0.85 9.02 -7.71
N ASP A 113 -1.35 9.86 -6.84
CA ASP A 113 -0.80 10.07 -5.50
C ASP A 113 -1.17 8.94 -4.52
N HIS A 114 -2.07 8.02 -4.93
CA HIS A 114 -2.44 6.87 -4.12
C HIS A 114 -1.41 5.73 -4.18
N VAL A 115 -0.47 5.76 -5.15
CA VAL A 115 0.49 4.67 -5.39
C VAL A 115 1.19 4.20 -4.11
N PRO A 116 1.81 5.06 -3.28
CA PRO A 116 2.49 4.57 -2.09
C PRO A 116 1.55 3.90 -1.08
N PHE A 117 0.33 4.41 -0.94
CA PHE A 117 -0.69 3.81 -0.05
C PHE A 117 -1.18 2.47 -0.55
N VAL A 118 -1.40 2.36 -1.86
CA VAL A 118 -1.81 1.12 -2.53
C VAL A 118 -0.73 0.05 -2.37
N LEU A 119 0.53 0.40 -2.66
CA LEU A 119 1.64 -0.53 -2.51
C LEU A 119 1.82 -0.96 -1.05
N LYS A 120 1.69 -0.03 -0.11
CA LYS A 120 1.76 -0.36 1.31
C LYS A 120 0.69 -1.37 1.72
N ALA A 121 -0.55 -1.18 1.28
CA ALA A 121 -1.64 -2.11 1.56
C ALA A 121 -1.39 -3.48 0.96
N LEU A 122 -1.00 -3.54 -0.32
CA LEU A 122 -0.73 -4.80 -1.03
C LEU A 122 0.44 -5.56 -0.43
N LEU A 123 1.52 -4.86 -0.08
CA LEU A 123 2.72 -5.49 0.47
C LEU A 123 2.54 -5.91 1.93
N THR A 124 1.68 -5.22 2.68
CA THR A 124 1.29 -5.64 4.02
C THR A 124 0.47 -6.93 3.96
N ASP A 125 -0.45 -7.02 3.01
CA ASP A 125 -1.25 -8.21 2.68
C ASP A 125 -1.94 -8.84 3.90
N ASP A 126 -2.39 -7.99 4.82
CA ASP A 126 -3.03 -8.42 6.07
C ASP A 126 -3.98 -7.32 6.54
N VAL A 127 -5.29 -7.60 6.48
CA VAL A 127 -6.33 -6.64 6.85
C VAL A 127 -6.22 -6.24 8.33
N HIS A 128 -5.84 -7.16 9.23
CA HIS A 128 -5.69 -6.84 10.65
C HIS A 128 -4.55 -5.85 10.90
N ILE A 129 -3.43 -6.02 10.21
CA ILE A 129 -2.30 -5.09 10.32
C ILE A 129 -2.70 -3.71 9.76
N LEU A 130 -3.41 -3.68 8.64
CA LEU A 130 -3.94 -2.42 8.09
C LEU A 130 -4.88 -1.74 9.07
N GLU A 131 -5.81 -2.50 9.64
CA GLU A 131 -6.77 -2.00 10.63
C GLU A 131 -6.08 -1.37 11.82
N GLU A 132 -5.11 -2.06 12.42
CA GLU A 132 -4.34 -1.56 13.56
C GLU A 132 -3.56 -0.28 13.21
N GLY A 133 -3.15 -0.14 11.96
CA GLY A 133 -2.38 1.01 11.47
C GLY A 133 -3.21 2.26 11.16
N ILE A 134 -4.54 2.17 11.11
CA ILE A 134 -5.38 3.33 10.82
C ILE A 134 -5.48 4.22 12.07
N VAL A 135 -5.03 5.46 11.95
CA VAL A 135 -5.12 6.45 13.03
C VAL A 135 -6.41 7.25 12.87
N CYS A 136 -7.32 7.12 13.83
CA CYS A 136 -8.59 7.81 13.83
C CYS A 136 -8.52 9.06 14.69
N ARG A 137 -9.00 10.19 14.17
CA ARG A 137 -9.10 11.46 14.89
C ARG A 137 -10.49 12.04 14.66
N ASN A 138 -11.01 12.75 15.67
CA ASN A 138 -12.32 13.38 15.54
C ASN A 138 -12.33 14.34 14.36
N GLY A 139 -13.32 14.17 13.48
CA GLY A 139 -13.56 15.07 12.37
C GLY A 139 -14.16 16.38 12.84
N LYS A 140 -14.08 17.40 11.99
CA LYS A 140 -14.72 18.70 12.23
C LYS A 140 -16.15 18.64 11.68
N ASN A 141 -17.09 18.94 12.53
CA ASN A 141 -18.50 19.11 12.13
C ASN A 141 -18.72 20.51 11.56
#